data_4ad94afcc7ee445c197d1e60348a41b4
#
_entry.id   4ad94afcc7ee445c197d1e60348a41b4
#
_cell.length_a   1.000
_cell.length_b   1.000
_cell.length_c   1.000
_cell.angle_alpha   90.00
_cell.angle_beta   90.00
_cell.angle_gamma   90.00
#
_symmetry.space_group_name_H-M   'P 1'
#
loop_
_entity.id
_entity.type
_entity.pdbx_description
1 polymer ?
#
loop_
_entity_poly.entity_id
_entity_poly.type
_entity_poly.pdbx_seq_one_letter_code
_entity_poly.pdbx_strand_id
1 'polypeptide(L)'
;MHGEMHNRRHMMGEYEGPTGMRGRGMFGGLKTFVLNLVYEKPMKGSEIMDEMGKRTMGWWKPSPGSIYPLLSRMEEDGYIVRNQDGRYQITELGKDEVTVRRDVWRNFSPFAAPSSQEDMLQEMDAYTTYFEDLGPEIEPYRARLSKINEKLSRILEKKQ
;
A
#
# COMPACT_ATOMS: atom_id res chain seq x y z
N MET A 1 51.25 -3.74 28.71
CA MET A 1 50.90 -4.29 27.41
C MET A 1 49.46 -3.93 27.12
N HIS A 2 49.27 -3.06 26.16
CA HIS A 2 47.98 -2.45 25.80
C HIS A 2 47.30 -3.35 24.79
N GLY A 3 46.12 -3.87 25.15
CA GLY A 3 45.21 -4.59 24.25
C GLY A 3 44.11 -3.66 23.78
N GLU A 4 44.20 -3.18 22.54
CA GLU A 4 43.16 -2.41 21.88
C GLU A 4 41.96 -3.30 21.56
N MET A 5 40.84 -3.02 22.20
CA MET A 5 39.53 -3.57 21.85
C MET A 5 39.04 -2.86 20.59
N HIS A 6 39.10 -3.58 19.47
CA HIS A 6 38.48 -3.16 18.20
C HIS A 6 36.94 -3.24 18.31
N ASN A 7 36.36 -2.10 18.47
CA ASN A 7 34.91 -1.87 18.42
C ASN A 7 34.42 -2.03 16.97
N ARG A 8 33.98 -3.24 16.62
CA ARG A 8 33.28 -3.47 15.34
C ARG A 8 31.88 -2.91 15.45
N ARG A 9 31.72 -1.62 15.16
CA ARG A 9 30.41 -1.07 14.80
C ARG A 9 29.95 -1.74 13.51
N HIS A 10 28.91 -2.55 13.61
CA HIS A 10 28.13 -2.98 12.47
C HIS A 10 27.55 -1.73 11.80
N MET A 11 28.05 -1.44 10.61
CA MET A 11 27.40 -0.53 9.68
C MET A 11 26.10 -1.21 9.21
N MET A 12 24.99 -0.90 9.87
CA MET A 12 23.68 -1.01 9.24
C MET A 12 23.63 0.08 8.20
N GLY A 13 23.65 -0.31 6.91
CA GLY A 13 23.46 0.59 5.80
C GLY A 13 22.14 1.34 5.99
N GLU A 14 22.23 2.64 6.18
CA GLU A 14 21.09 3.54 6.08
C GLU A 14 20.59 3.47 4.63
N TYR A 15 19.44 2.82 4.46
CA TYR A 15 18.68 2.91 3.22
C TYR A 15 18.10 4.33 3.19
N GLU A 16 18.81 5.24 2.54
CA GLU A 16 18.27 6.56 2.20
C GLU A 16 17.23 6.38 1.10
N GLY A 17 15.97 6.16 1.51
CA GLY A 17 14.82 6.36 0.64
C GLY A 17 14.72 7.83 0.22
N PRO A 18 13.95 8.16 -0.85
CA PRO A 18 13.89 9.51 -1.41
C PRO A 18 13.65 10.55 -0.33
N THR A 19 14.56 11.52 -0.27
CA THR A 19 14.61 12.62 0.67
C THR A 19 13.29 13.39 0.74
N GLY A 20 12.58 13.29 1.87
CA GLY A 20 11.43 14.15 2.16
C GLY A 20 10.37 13.61 3.10
N MET A 21 10.39 12.34 3.52
CA MET A 21 9.33 11.74 4.33
C MET A 21 9.79 11.29 5.73
N ARG A 22 10.62 12.08 6.42
CA ARG A 22 10.94 11.79 7.82
C ARG A 22 9.73 12.11 8.71
N GLY A 23 9.12 11.08 9.28
CA GLY A 23 8.32 11.13 10.51
C GLY A 23 6.81 11.34 10.37
N ARG A 24 6.30 12.13 9.45
CA ARG A 24 4.85 12.37 9.27
C ARG A 24 4.22 11.54 8.14
N GLY A 25 4.96 11.21 7.09
CA GLY A 25 4.44 10.54 5.90
C GLY A 25 4.14 9.05 6.11
N MET A 26 5.02 8.34 6.83
CA MET A 26 4.89 6.88 7.02
C MET A 26 3.73 6.52 7.95
N PHE A 27 3.56 7.25 9.06
CA PHE A 27 2.42 7.06 9.97
C PHE A 27 1.10 7.51 9.35
N GLY A 28 1.11 8.57 8.53
CA GLY A 28 -0.08 9.02 7.78
C GLY A 28 -0.56 7.98 6.77
N GLY A 29 0.36 7.35 6.05
CA GLY A 29 0.05 6.27 5.10
C GLY A 29 -0.51 5.03 5.79
N LEU A 30 0.11 4.59 6.90
CA LEU A 30 -0.35 3.44 7.68
C LEU A 30 -1.74 3.68 8.28
N LYS A 31 -1.97 4.86 8.89
CA LYS A 31 -3.28 5.25 9.41
C LYS A 31 -4.36 5.19 8.33
N THR A 32 -4.10 5.77 7.17
CA THR A 32 -5.06 5.79 6.06
C THR A 32 -5.36 4.38 5.55
N PHE A 33 -4.34 3.51 5.46
CA PHE A 33 -4.53 2.12 5.07
C PHE A 33 -5.42 1.37 6.07
N VAL A 34 -5.14 1.50 7.37
CA VAL A 34 -5.95 0.90 8.45
C VAL A 34 -7.39 1.40 8.39
N LEU A 35 -7.61 2.71 8.24
CA LEU A 35 -8.95 3.29 8.13
C LEU A 35 -9.73 2.70 6.95
N ASN A 36 -9.11 2.55 5.79
CA ASN A 36 -9.76 1.93 4.64
C ASN A 36 -10.15 0.47 4.90
N LEU A 37 -9.30 -0.31 5.57
CA LEU A 37 -9.61 -1.69 5.91
C LEU A 37 -10.80 -1.81 6.86
N VAL A 38 -10.79 -1.03 7.95
CA VAL A 38 -11.90 -1.07 8.94
C VAL A 38 -13.16 -0.36 8.44
N TYR A 39 -13.07 0.47 7.40
CA TYR A 39 -14.21 1.00 6.68
C TYR A 39 -14.99 -0.09 5.93
N GLU A 40 -14.29 -1.05 5.34
CA GLU A 40 -14.93 -2.15 4.62
C GLU A 40 -15.64 -3.12 5.57
N LYS A 41 -15.01 -3.44 6.70
CA LYS A 41 -15.57 -4.32 7.75
C LYS A 41 -14.77 -4.21 9.05
N PRO A 42 -15.39 -4.47 10.21
CA PRO A 42 -14.67 -4.56 11.48
C PRO A 42 -13.62 -5.68 11.45
N MET A 43 -12.40 -5.37 11.96
CA MET A 43 -11.26 -6.29 11.92
C MET A 43 -10.46 -6.26 13.22
N LYS A 44 -9.87 -7.41 13.60
CA LYS A 44 -8.85 -7.48 14.66
C LYS A 44 -7.52 -6.93 14.17
N GLY A 45 -6.63 -6.50 15.06
CA GLY A 45 -5.30 -6.03 14.70
C GLY A 45 -4.49 -7.07 13.91
N SER A 46 -4.61 -8.37 14.23
CA SER A 46 -3.99 -9.46 13.49
C SER A 46 -4.56 -9.59 12.07
N GLU A 47 -5.89 -9.48 11.92
CA GLU A 47 -6.56 -9.53 10.61
C GLU A 47 -6.16 -8.34 9.73
N ILE A 48 -5.99 -7.14 10.34
CA ILE A 48 -5.48 -5.95 9.65
C ILE A 48 -4.07 -6.18 9.11
N MET A 49 -3.15 -6.70 9.94
CA MET A 49 -1.77 -7.01 9.50
C MET A 49 -1.74 -8.02 8.36
N ASP A 50 -2.54 -9.08 8.44
CA ASP A 50 -2.61 -10.11 7.41
C ASP A 50 -3.21 -9.57 6.10
N GLU A 51 -4.25 -8.76 6.20
CA GLU A 51 -4.89 -8.14 5.04
C GLU A 51 -3.96 -7.13 4.35
N MET A 52 -3.21 -6.36 5.13
CA MET A 52 -2.17 -5.48 4.58
C MET A 52 -1.10 -6.27 3.83
N GLY A 53 -0.63 -7.37 4.39
CA GLY A 53 0.33 -8.26 3.72
C GLY A 53 -0.23 -8.81 2.41
N LYS A 54 -1.50 -9.23 2.38
CA LYS A 54 -2.16 -9.74 1.16
C LYS A 54 -2.30 -8.66 0.09
N ARG A 55 -2.84 -7.49 0.44
CA ARG A 55 -3.07 -6.38 -0.51
C ARG A 55 -1.79 -5.81 -1.09
N THR A 56 -0.70 -5.89 -0.35
CA THR A 56 0.63 -5.47 -0.82
C THR A 56 1.44 -6.62 -1.41
N MET A 57 0.83 -7.79 -1.66
CA MET A 57 1.52 -8.99 -2.18
C MET A 57 2.77 -9.39 -1.37
N GLY A 58 2.71 -9.20 -0.05
CA GLY A 58 3.80 -9.48 0.88
C GLY A 58 4.85 -8.37 0.99
N TRP A 59 4.73 -7.29 0.22
CA TRP A 59 5.69 -6.20 0.19
C TRP A 59 5.71 -5.42 1.51
N TRP A 60 4.55 -5.34 2.17
CA TRP A 60 4.45 -4.61 3.42
C TRP A 60 3.49 -5.30 4.41
N LYS A 61 4.08 -5.97 5.39
CA LYS A 61 3.37 -6.51 6.55
C LYS A 61 3.88 -5.82 7.80
N PRO A 62 3.12 -4.89 8.40
CA PRO A 62 3.56 -4.20 9.60
C PRO A 62 3.68 -5.18 10.77
N SER A 63 4.62 -4.90 11.68
CA SER A 63 4.79 -5.68 12.90
C SER A 63 3.72 -5.34 13.95
N PRO A 64 3.44 -6.24 14.92
CA PRO A 64 2.57 -5.93 16.05
C PRO A 64 2.99 -4.65 16.79
N GLY A 65 4.30 -4.45 16.97
CA GLY A 65 4.86 -3.25 17.62
C GLY A 65 4.59 -1.94 16.87
N SER A 66 4.26 -2.00 15.59
CA SER A 66 3.87 -0.83 14.80
C SER A 66 2.36 -0.63 14.75
N ILE A 67 1.60 -1.73 14.63
CA ILE A 67 0.15 -1.67 14.43
C ILE A 67 -0.61 -1.34 15.71
N TYR A 68 -0.32 -2.02 16.83
CA TYR A 68 -1.12 -1.84 18.05
C TYR A 68 -0.99 -0.45 18.67
N PRO A 69 0.20 0.20 18.75
CA PRO A 69 0.28 1.58 19.18
C PRO A 69 -0.47 2.56 18.28
N LEU A 70 -0.50 2.29 16.97
CA LEU A 70 -1.28 3.08 16.03
C LEU A 70 -2.78 2.91 16.27
N LEU A 71 -3.26 1.67 16.44
CA LEU A 71 -4.66 1.38 16.71
C LEU A 71 -5.13 2.03 18.01
N SER A 72 -4.33 1.97 19.10
CA SER A 72 -4.63 2.66 20.34
C SER A 72 -4.78 4.17 20.15
N ARG A 73 -3.84 4.78 19.43
CA ARG A 73 -3.91 6.20 19.12
C ARG A 73 -5.11 6.57 18.26
N MET A 74 -5.46 5.75 17.28
CA MET A 74 -6.63 5.98 16.43
C MET A 74 -7.94 5.84 17.22
N GLU A 75 -7.98 4.97 18.23
CA GLU A 75 -9.10 4.81 19.16
C GLU A 75 -9.20 6.02 20.11
N GLU A 76 -8.08 6.49 20.67
CA GLU A 76 -7.99 7.70 21.50
C GLU A 76 -8.42 8.95 20.71
N ASP A 77 -8.01 9.06 19.45
CA ASP A 77 -8.38 10.15 18.53
C ASP A 77 -9.85 10.05 18.04
N GLY A 78 -10.56 8.96 18.36
CA GLY A 78 -11.97 8.76 18.04
C GLY A 78 -12.26 8.32 16.59
N TYR A 79 -11.25 7.90 15.82
CA TYR A 79 -11.45 7.42 14.44
C TYR A 79 -11.98 6.00 14.35
N ILE A 80 -11.65 5.18 15.31
CA ILE A 80 -12.10 3.79 15.44
C ILE A 80 -12.55 3.50 16.86
N VAL A 81 -13.33 2.46 17.03
CA VAL A 81 -13.75 1.95 18.33
C VAL A 81 -13.53 0.44 18.38
N ARG A 82 -13.11 -0.08 19.52
CA ARG A 82 -12.93 -1.50 19.73
C ARG A 82 -14.20 -2.13 20.26
N ASN A 83 -14.72 -3.12 19.55
CA ASN A 83 -15.90 -3.89 19.94
C ASN A 83 -15.57 -4.92 21.04
N GLN A 84 -16.61 -5.50 21.67
CA GLN A 84 -16.45 -6.51 22.70
C GLN A 84 -15.74 -7.79 22.22
N ASP A 85 -15.84 -8.12 20.94
CA ASP A 85 -15.16 -9.25 20.29
C ASP A 85 -13.68 -8.94 19.92
N GLY A 86 -13.19 -7.75 20.25
CA GLY A 86 -11.83 -7.31 20.01
C GLY A 86 -11.57 -6.77 18.60
N ARG A 87 -12.61 -6.61 17.77
CA ARG A 87 -12.51 -5.98 16.45
C ARG A 87 -12.59 -4.47 16.54
N TYR A 88 -11.82 -3.82 15.71
CA TYR A 88 -11.89 -2.37 15.50
C TYR A 88 -12.90 -2.06 14.40
N GLN A 89 -13.75 -1.09 14.68
CA GLN A 89 -14.79 -0.60 13.78
C GLN A 89 -14.58 0.90 13.56
N ILE A 90 -14.82 1.39 12.36
CA ILE A 90 -14.71 2.80 12.04
C ILE A 90 -15.87 3.59 12.66
N THR A 91 -15.59 4.80 13.15
CA THR A 91 -16.58 5.77 13.63
C THR A 91 -17.02 6.70 12.50
N GLU A 92 -18.02 7.56 12.75
CA GLU A 92 -18.40 8.61 11.78
C GLU A 92 -17.21 9.56 11.51
N LEU A 93 -16.47 9.96 12.55
CA LEU A 93 -15.26 10.76 12.39
C LEU A 93 -14.20 10.07 11.53
N GLY A 94 -14.04 8.76 11.70
CA GLY A 94 -13.14 7.96 10.86
C GLY A 94 -13.60 7.90 9.41
N LYS A 95 -14.90 7.81 9.15
CA LYS A 95 -15.46 7.81 7.78
C LYS A 95 -15.23 9.15 7.08
N ASP A 96 -15.41 10.25 7.80
CA ASP A 96 -15.13 11.60 7.27
C ASP A 96 -13.64 11.72 6.87
N GLU A 97 -12.74 11.23 7.72
CA GLU A 97 -11.29 11.21 7.43
C GLU A 97 -10.95 10.38 6.18
N VAL A 98 -11.60 9.22 5.99
CA VAL A 98 -11.44 8.39 4.78
C VAL A 98 -11.94 9.15 3.55
N THR A 99 -13.09 9.80 3.63
CA THR A 99 -13.70 10.50 2.50
C THR A 99 -12.82 11.67 2.04
N VAL A 100 -12.33 12.48 2.97
CA VAL A 100 -11.43 13.62 2.67
C VAL A 100 -10.10 13.17 2.08
N ARG A 101 -9.56 12.02 2.53
CA ARG A 101 -8.24 11.51 2.09
C ARG A 101 -8.31 10.52 0.94
N ARG A 102 -9.49 10.05 0.56
CA ARG A 102 -9.65 9.04 -0.48
C ARG A 102 -9.07 9.49 -1.82
N ASP A 103 -9.27 10.75 -2.17
CA ASP A 103 -8.73 11.32 -3.40
C ASP A 103 -7.20 11.50 -3.33
N VAL A 104 -6.68 11.89 -2.16
CA VAL A 104 -5.22 11.99 -1.94
C VAL A 104 -4.57 10.61 -1.95
N TRP A 105 -5.21 9.59 -1.32
CA TRP A 105 -4.69 8.22 -1.29
C TRP A 105 -4.72 7.56 -2.66
N ARG A 106 -5.77 7.76 -3.43
CA ARG A 106 -5.92 7.24 -4.79
C ARG A 106 -4.83 7.77 -5.74
N ASN A 107 -4.46 9.04 -5.57
CA ASN A 107 -3.42 9.67 -6.38
C ASN A 107 -1.98 9.35 -5.92
N PHE A 108 -1.80 8.83 -4.69
CA PHE A 108 -0.48 8.63 -4.08
C PHE A 108 -0.16 7.17 -3.72
N SER A 109 -1.15 6.28 -3.73
CA SER A 109 -0.92 4.88 -3.34
C SER A 109 -0.65 4.01 -4.56
N PRO A 110 0.54 3.44 -4.69
CA PRO A 110 0.80 2.43 -5.72
C PRO A 110 -0.02 1.15 -5.52
N PHE A 111 -0.82 1.08 -4.44
CA PHE A 111 -1.66 -0.07 -4.05
C PHE A 111 -3.16 0.24 -4.08
N ALA A 112 -3.55 1.44 -4.49
CA ALA A 112 -4.96 1.76 -4.67
C ALA A 112 -5.48 0.96 -5.87
N ALA A 113 -6.45 0.09 -5.64
CA ALA A 113 -7.13 -0.56 -6.76
C ALA A 113 -7.84 0.51 -7.61
N PRO A 114 -7.82 0.40 -8.94
CA PRO A 114 -8.54 1.31 -9.82
C PRO A 114 -10.03 1.29 -9.45
N SER A 115 -10.63 2.46 -9.31
CA SER A 115 -12.00 2.62 -8.84
C SER A 115 -13.00 2.77 -9.99
N SER A 116 -12.51 3.00 -11.18
CA SER A 116 -13.30 3.13 -12.41
C SER A 116 -12.62 2.44 -13.58
N GLN A 117 -13.37 2.24 -14.66
CA GLN A 117 -12.82 1.74 -15.92
C GLN A 117 -11.80 2.71 -16.52
N GLU A 118 -12.02 4.01 -16.33
CA GLU A 118 -11.09 5.05 -16.76
C GLU A 118 -9.77 4.98 -15.99
N ASP A 119 -9.83 4.78 -14.66
CA ASP A 119 -8.62 4.57 -13.86
C ASP A 119 -7.84 3.32 -14.32
N MET A 120 -8.55 2.23 -14.68
CA MET A 120 -7.92 1.02 -15.22
C MET A 120 -7.22 1.28 -16.55
N LEU A 121 -7.82 2.05 -17.44
CA LEU A 121 -7.21 2.42 -18.71
C LEU A 121 -5.98 3.29 -18.51
N GLN A 122 -6.04 4.24 -17.61
CA GLN A 122 -4.90 5.10 -17.27
C GLN A 122 -3.73 4.31 -16.68
N GLU A 123 -4.01 3.31 -15.81
CA GLU A 123 -2.97 2.40 -15.32
C GLU A 123 -2.37 1.55 -16.44
N MET A 124 -3.19 1.03 -17.35
CA MET A 124 -2.71 0.26 -18.50
C MET A 124 -1.80 1.10 -19.40
N ASP A 125 -2.14 2.37 -19.63
CA ASP A 125 -1.31 3.30 -20.39
C ASP A 125 0.04 3.52 -19.70
N ALA A 126 0.04 3.75 -18.38
CA ALA A 126 1.26 3.89 -17.59
C ALA A 126 2.16 2.65 -17.66
N TYR A 127 1.57 1.44 -17.57
CA TYR A 127 2.33 0.19 -17.72
C TYR A 127 2.87 -0.01 -19.14
N THR A 128 2.12 0.37 -20.16
CA THR A 128 2.63 0.31 -21.55
C THR A 128 3.83 1.23 -21.73
N THR A 129 3.76 2.46 -21.25
CA THR A 129 4.88 3.40 -21.27
C THR A 129 6.11 2.85 -20.54
N TYR A 130 5.91 2.24 -19.35
CA TYR A 130 6.99 1.58 -18.62
C TYR A 130 7.66 0.47 -19.44
N PHE A 131 6.86 -0.38 -20.12
CA PHE A 131 7.42 -1.43 -20.96
C PHE A 131 8.13 -0.89 -22.21
N GLU A 132 7.71 0.24 -22.76
CA GLU A 132 8.43 0.95 -23.84
C GLU A 132 9.81 1.43 -23.38
N ASP A 133 9.90 1.97 -22.16
CA ASP A 133 11.15 2.49 -21.58
C ASP A 133 12.18 1.38 -21.27
N LEU A 134 11.76 0.12 -21.09
CA LEU A 134 12.68 -1.01 -20.84
C LEU A 134 13.61 -1.30 -22.02
N GLY A 135 13.28 -0.88 -23.23
CA GLY A 135 14.09 -1.14 -24.42
C GLY A 135 14.44 -2.62 -24.60
N PRO A 136 15.75 -3.01 -24.67
CA PRO A 136 16.14 -4.42 -24.87
C PRO A 136 15.75 -5.36 -23.71
N GLU A 137 15.56 -4.85 -22.50
CA GLU A 137 15.18 -5.63 -21.33
C GLU A 137 13.74 -6.19 -21.40
N ILE A 138 12.96 -5.77 -22.40
CA ILE A 138 11.60 -6.27 -22.65
C ILE A 138 11.56 -7.73 -23.18
N GLU A 139 12.68 -8.24 -23.71
CA GLU A 139 12.72 -9.56 -24.37
C GLU A 139 12.09 -10.69 -23.57
N PRO A 140 12.34 -10.86 -22.25
CA PRO A 140 11.73 -11.93 -21.46
C PRO A 140 10.20 -11.82 -21.38
N TYR A 141 9.65 -10.65 -21.61
CA TYR A 141 8.22 -10.33 -21.42
C TYR A 141 7.42 -10.33 -22.74
N ARG A 142 8.08 -10.32 -23.91
CA ARG A 142 7.44 -10.21 -25.24
C ARG A 142 6.32 -11.22 -25.46
N ALA A 143 6.56 -12.48 -25.16
CA ALA A 143 5.54 -13.53 -25.39
C ALA A 143 4.28 -13.29 -24.53
N ARG A 144 4.45 -12.75 -23.33
CA ARG A 144 3.33 -12.45 -22.45
C ARG A 144 2.59 -11.18 -22.87
N LEU A 145 3.32 -10.17 -23.33
CA LEU A 145 2.77 -8.93 -23.90
C LEU A 145 1.97 -9.21 -25.18
N SER A 146 2.47 -10.10 -26.06
CA SER A 146 1.73 -10.54 -27.24
C SER A 146 0.37 -11.15 -26.87
N LYS A 147 0.33 -12.02 -25.88
CA LYS A 147 -0.95 -12.61 -25.39
C LYS A 147 -1.90 -11.57 -24.79
N ILE A 148 -1.38 -10.53 -24.16
CA ILE A 148 -2.19 -9.41 -23.65
C ILE A 148 -2.76 -8.63 -24.82
N ASN A 149 -1.93 -8.30 -25.81
CA ASN A 149 -2.36 -7.60 -27.03
C ASN A 149 -3.46 -8.36 -27.79
N GLU A 150 -3.33 -9.69 -27.93
CA GLU A 150 -4.38 -10.53 -28.55
C GLU A 150 -5.71 -10.48 -27.78
N LYS A 151 -5.66 -10.37 -26.44
CA LYS A 151 -6.89 -10.22 -25.63
C LYS A 151 -7.51 -8.84 -25.83
N LEU A 152 -6.71 -7.80 -25.90
CA LEU A 152 -7.18 -6.44 -26.14
C LEU A 152 -7.80 -6.32 -27.53
N SER A 153 -7.16 -6.87 -28.56
CA SER A 153 -7.69 -6.91 -29.93
C SER A 153 -9.05 -7.59 -29.99
N ARG A 154 -9.21 -8.74 -29.32
CA ARG A 154 -10.51 -9.43 -29.24
C ARG A 154 -11.61 -8.63 -28.55
N ILE A 155 -11.25 -7.80 -27.57
CA ILE A 155 -12.22 -6.92 -26.89
C ILE A 155 -12.68 -5.82 -27.85
N LEU A 156 -11.74 -5.23 -28.61
CA LEU A 156 -12.03 -4.16 -29.56
C LEU A 156 -12.80 -4.64 -30.80
N GLU A 157 -12.56 -5.89 -31.22
CA GLU A 157 -13.26 -6.51 -32.39
C GLU A 157 -14.68 -6.97 -32.11
N LYS A 158 -15.03 -7.18 -30.82
CA LYS A 158 -16.42 -7.50 -30.43
C LYS A 158 -17.29 -6.28 -30.66
N LYS A 159 -17.84 -6.16 -31.87
CA LYS A 159 -18.98 -5.26 -32.13
C LYS A 159 -20.16 -5.75 -31.29
N GLN A 160 -20.80 -4.83 -30.55
CA GLN A 160 -22.08 -5.05 -29.90
C GLN A 160 -23.13 -5.43 -30.91
#